data_e09b84779d8d7d0eb618b687d97d6528
#
_entry.id   e09b84779d8d7d0eb618b687d97d6528
#
_cell.length_a   1.000
_cell.length_b   1.000
_cell.length_c   1.000
_cell.angle_alpha   90.00
_cell.angle_beta   90.00
_cell.angle_gamma   90.00
#
_symmetry.space_group_name_H-M   'P 1'
#
loop_
_entity.id
_entity.type
_entity.pdbx_description
1 polymer ?
#
loop_
_entity_poly.entity_id
_entity_poly.type
_entity_poly.pdbx_seq_one_letter_code
_entity_poly.pdbx_strand_id
1 'polypeptide(L)'
;GEFSFSGCSGLVGNLAMPDTVTSVGKSAFAGMSGLNGYMYLSKKLTSFGELCFYGCSKLTNPKDEQGNIQIIEIAEGTTALPQQMFGNCKMLTKIQVPKTIKTINTGVFIGTNSALDLYVYAGSDGAAWARNLSTEQKTFDVIYLNALASIKLSNNAYTMRVGSERDLSATIKYYKEENGVDVPYEVAEKDAPDKLTWTMNNKDTGTYASYADGKVSAIKQGTETIKATSPDGKTNGMCKVTVFNKYVTQMSSSDPATTKLNASKDGEQTTITATIKLQGFKEALEYGEIKEEDVTLTCTPSVEGVVKIETGKIVFNEDYTQATVSTVITPVKSGNTVITFATSVPGETETKFTKTINVYMPLQSISIPETATVKVGGEKLKLTATLNPEGATTQKVTWKSSDTSVATIKSTTGEITAKK
;
A
#
# COMPACT_ATOMS: atom_id res chain seq x y z
N GLY A 1 6.08 -19.99 44.92
CA GLY A 1 6.97 -19.18 45.77
C GLY A 1 8.35 -19.83 45.96
N GLU A 2 9.26 -19.16 46.66
CA GLU A 2 10.56 -19.74 47.02
C GLU A 2 10.40 -20.87 48.03
N PHE A 3 11.22 -21.93 47.91
CA PHE A 3 11.27 -23.08 48.79
C PHE A 3 9.94 -23.82 49.04
N SER A 4 8.88 -23.55 48.26
CA SER A 4 7.52 -24.03 48.52
C SER A 4 7.38 -25.52 48.75
N PHE A 5 8.19 -26.35 48.07
CA PHE A 5 8.21 -27.78 48.15
C PHE A 5 9.65 -28.31 48.38
N SER A 6 10.57 -27.45 48.83
CA SER A 6 11.97 -27.83 49.03
C SER A 6 12.10 -28.95 50.07
N GLY A 7 12.80 -30.02 49.69
CA GLY A 7 13.01 -31.18 50.55
C GLY A 7 11.80 -32.08 50.80
N CYS A 8 10.67 -31.86 50.12
CA CYS A 8 9.46 -32.71 50.22
C CYS A 8 9.71 -34.10 49.57
N SER A 9 10.67 -34.86 50.08
CA SER A 9 11.12 -36.14 49.53
C SER A 9 10.09 -37.29 49.61
N GLY A 10 9.04 -37.13 50.41
CA GLY A 10 7.95 -38.08 50.52
C GLY A 10 6.89 -37.99 49.39
N LEU A 11 6.89 -36.94 48.59
CA LEU A 11 5.99 -36.83 47.43
C LEU A 11 6.48 -37.72 46.29
N VAL A 12 5.56 -38.48 45.69
CA VAL A 12 5.85 -39.43 44.58
C VAL A 12 5.02 -39.12 43.36
N GLY A 13 5.39 -39.63 42.17
CA GLY A 13 4.67 -39.47 40.91
C GLY A 13 5.23 -38.34 40.05
N ASN A 14 4.36 -37.74 39.24
CA ASN A 14 4.73 -36.71 38.28
C ASN A 14 4.88 -35.32 38.90
N LEU A 15 5.75 -34.51 38.35
CA LEU A 15 5.72 -33.06 38.49
C LEU A 15 5.01 -32.48 37.27
N ALA A 16 3.71 -32.18 37.41
CA ALA A 16 2.91 -31.61 36.33
C ALA A 16 2.48 -30.19 36.68
N MET A 17 2.95 -29.22 35.88
CA MET A 17 2.62 -27.81 36.04
C MET A 17 1.54 -27.43 35.07
N PRO A 18 0.39 -26.89 35.56
CA PRO A 18 -0.66 -26.38 34.66
C PRO A 18 -0.19 -25.09 33.92
N ASP A 19 -0.74 -24.84 32.76
CA ASP A 19 -0.37 -23.67 31.91
C ASP A 19 -0.74 -22.29 32.50
N THR A 20 -1.27 -22.27 33.71
CA THR A 20 -1.44 -21.06 34.53
C THR A 20 -0.19 -20.64 35.28
N VAL A 21 0.80 -21.54 35.41
CA VAL A 21 2.06 -21.27 36.12
C VAL A 21 3.02 -20.56 35.16
N THR A 22 3.40 -19.34 35.50
CA THR A 22 4.31 -18.49 34.70
C THR A 22 5.69 -18.32 35.37
N SER A 23 5.81 -18.63 36.65
CA SER A 23 7.07 -18.51 37.43
C SER A 23 7.25 -19.60 38.48
N VAL A 24 8.48 -19.98 38.69
CA VAL A 24 8.92 -20.90 39.78
C VAL A 24 10.00 -20.21 40.61
N GLY A 25 9.81 -20.10 41.90
CA GLY A 25 10.72 -19.40 42.79
C GLY A 25 12.01 -20.18 43.06
N LYS A 26 12.98 -19.54 43.74
CA LYS A 26 14.24 -20.13 44.17
C LYS A 26 13.99 -21.40 45.00
N SER A 27 14.70 -22.49 44.65
CA SER A 27 14.66 -23.80 45.33
C SER A 27 13.23 -24.36 45.52
N ALA A 28 12.23 -23.92 44.71
CA ALA A 28 10.83 -24.28 44.95
C ALA A 28 10.58 -25.81 44.99
N PHE A 29 11.29 -26.57 44.16
CA PHE A 29 11.21 -28.03 44.08
C PHE A 29 12.56 -28.71 44.38
N ALA A 30 13.48 -28.01 45.05
CA ALA A 30 14.80 -28.56 45.33
C ALA A 30 14.74 -29.79 46.27
N GLY A 31 15.49 -30.83 45.93
CA GLY A 31 15.61 -32.04 46.78
C GLY A 31 14.35 -32.91 46.80
N MET A 32 13.45 -32.79 45.83
CA MET A 32 12.24 -33.65 45.72
C MET A 32 12.62 -35.04 45.16
N SER A 33 13.43 -35.76 45.87
CA SER A 33 13.96 -37.08 45.47
C SER A 33 12.92 -38.20 45.44
N GLY A 34 11.75 -38.00 46.01
CA GLY A 34 10.62 -38.94 45.97
C GLY A 34 9.87 -38.94 44.64
N LEU A 35 9.83 -37.81 43.92
CA LEU A 35 9.19 -37.70 42.62
C LEU A 35 9.87 -38.62 41.60
N ASN A 36 9.17 -39.63 41.12
CA ASN A 36 9.70 -40.71 40.28
C ASN A 36 8.95 -40.93 38.97
N GLY A 37 8.09 -39.97 38.59
CA GLY A 37 7.36 -39.97 37.35
C GLY A 37 7.94 -39.01 36.30
N TYR A 38 7.07 -38.35 35.58
CA TYR A 38 7.43 -37.45 34.51
C TYR A 38 7.47 -35.98 34.92
N MET A 39 8.36 -35.20 34.30
CA MET A 39 8.41 -33.74 34.44
C MET A 39 7.65 -33.10 33.30
N TYR A 40 6.54 -32.40 33.58
CA TYR A 40 5.78 -31.58 32.67
C TYR A 40 5.87 -30.12 33.09
N LEU A 41 6.56 -29.29 32.32
CA LEU A 41 6.65 -27.86 32.55
C LEU A 41 5.44 -27.15 31.88
N SER A 42 4.96 -26.09 32.51
CA SER A 42 3.97 -25.22 31.92
C SER A 42 4.51 -24.58 30.64
N LYS A 43 3.69 -24.54 29.55
CA LYS A 43 4.03 -23.84 28.28
C LYS A 43 4.15 -22.33 28.44
N LYS A 44 3.70 -21.77 29.57
CA LYS A 44 3.79 -20.35 29.92
C LYS A 44 4.84 -20.05 31.00
N LEU A 45 5.61 -21.03 31.41
CA LEU A 45 6.61 -20.87 32.44
C LEU A 45 7.88 -20.24 31.85
N THR A 46 8.09 -18.95 32.08
CA THR A 46 9.19 -18.16 31.51
C THR A 46 10.15 -17.61 32.57
N SER A 47 9.82 -17.73 33.85
CA SER A 47 10.65 -17.24 34.99
C SER A 47 11.01 -18.34 35.94
N PHE A 48 12.32 -18.51 36.17
CA PHE A 48 12.88 -19.56 37.00
C PHE A 48 13.80 -18.97 38.06
N GLY A 49 13.69 -19.43 39.32
CA GLY A 49 14.62 -19.13 40.37
C GLY A 49 15.81 -20.12 40.43
N GLU A 50 16.90 -19.71 41.07
CA GLU A 50 18.07 -20.57 41.27
C GLU A 50 17.69 -21.91 41.96
N LEU A 51 18.32 -23.01 41.55
CA LEU A 51 18.13 -24.35 42.14
C LEU A 51 16.66 -24.84 42.10
N CYS A 52 15.78 -24.26 41.28
CA CYS A 52 14.34 -24.53 41.40
C CYS A 52 13.94 -25.99 41.19
N PHE A 53 14.73 -26.79 40.45
CA PHE A 53 14.56 -28.24 40.30
C PHE A 53 15.79 -29.05 40.75
N TYR A 54 16.71 -28.44 41.48
CA TYR A 54 17.94 -29.10 41.92
C TYR A 54 17.64 -30.37 42.68
N GLY A 55 18.29 -31.48 42.32
CA GLY A 55 18.14 -32.74 43.01
C GLY A 55 16.83 -33.47 42.84
N CYS A 56 16.01 -33.13 41.81
CA CYS A 56 14.88 -33.95 41.39
C CYS A 56 15.37 -35.21 40.65
N SER A 57 16.13 -36.03 41.36
CA SER A 57 17.02 -37.05 40.79
C SER A 57 16.35 -38.25 40.13
N LYS A 58 15.03 -38.44 40.35
CA LYS A 58 14.26 -39.57 39.79
C LYS A 58 13.21 -39.12 38.76
N LEU A 59 12.98 -37.83 38.57
CA LEU A 59 12.09 -37.33 37.51
C LEU A 59 12.67 -37.61 36.12
N THR A 60 11.84 -38.08 35.22
CA THR A 60 12.19 -38.43 33.84
C THR A 60 11.46 -37.57 32.84
N ASN A 61 11.90 -37.65 31.58
CA ASN A 61 11.16 -37.05 30.44
C ASN A 61 9.80 -37.73 30.25
N PRO A 62 8.77 -36.98 29.81
CA PRO A 62 7.50 -37.57 29.38
C PRO A 62 7.69 -38.58 28.27
N LYS A 63 6.69 -39.45 28.08
CA LYS A 63 6.61 -40.39 26.96
C LYS A 63 5.31 -40.16 26.22
N ASP A 64 5.32 -40.33 24.88
CA ASP A 64 4.11 -40.36 24.07
C ASP A 64 3.38 -41.72 24.21
N GLU A 65 2.24 -41.86 23.51
CA GLU A 65 1.44 -43.10 23.54
C GLU A 65 2.17 -44.31 22.96
N GLN A 66 3.19 -44.09 22.14
CA GLN A 66 4.04 -45.14 21.57
C GLN A 66 5.26 -45.47 22.47
N GLY A 67 5.42 -44.75 23.59
CA GLY A 67 6.51 -44.94 24.54
C GLY A 67 7.79 -44.18 24.18
N ASN A 68 7.80 -43.33 23.15
CA ASN A 68 8.97 -42.52 22.81
C ASN A 68 9.19 -41.41 23.80
N ILE A 69 10.46 -41.19 24.17
CA ILE A 69 10.87 -40.13 25.11
C ILE A 69 10.66 -38.77 24.46
N GLN A 70 9.84 -37.94 25.08
CA GLN A 70 9.54 -36.58 24.63
C GLN A 70 10.59 -35.59 25.19
N ILE A 71 10.79 -34.48 24.46
CA ILE A 71 11.66 -33.38 24.87
C ILE A 71 10.95 -32.56 25.96
N ILE A 72 11.64 -32.17 27.00
CA ILE A 72 11.19 -31.13 27.94
C ILE A 72 11.52 -29.79 27.28
N GLU A 73 10.52 -29.09 26.83
CA GLU A 73 10.67 -27.77 26.22
C GLU A 73 10.58 -26.68 27.28
N ILE A 74 11.63 -25.87 27.40
CA ILE A 74 11.59 -24.65 28.19
C ILE A 74 10.85 -23.60 27.34
N ALA A 75 9.81 -22.98 27.92
CA ALA A 75 8.92 -22.09 27.17
C ALA A 75 9.66 -20.93 26.52
N GLU A 76 9.26 -20.61 25.27
CA GLU A 76 9.71 -19.44 24.60
C GLU A 76 9.26 -18.17 25.36
N GLY A 77 10.14 -17.14 25.41
CA GLY A 77 10.02 -15.98 26.28
C GLY A 77 10.87 -16.10 27.54
N THR A 78 11.42 -17.30 27.83
CA THR A 78 12.47 -17.46 28.86
C THR A 78 13.76 -16.79 28.37
N THR A 79 14.28 -15.86 29.14
CA THR A 79 15.51 -15.11 28.81
C THR A 79 16.74 -15.53 29.60
N ALA A 80 16.55 -16.24 30.72
CA ALA A 80 17.65 -16.70 31.55
C ALA A 80 17.41 -18.10 32.16
N LEU A 81 18.42 -18.94 32.15
CA LEU A 81 18.46 -20.16 32.94
C LEU A 81 19.35 -19.91 34.16
N PRO A 82 18.78 -19.91 35.37
CA PRO A 82 19.51 -19.57 36.57
C PRO A 82 20.46 -20.70 37.04
N GLN A 83 21.36 -20.37 37.96
CA GLN A 83 22.35 -21.28 38.47
C GLN A 83 21.74 -22.59 39.02
N GLN A 84 22.32 -23.72 38.58
CA GLN A 84 21.97 -25.08 39.01
C GLN A 84 20.47 -25.43 38.89
N MET A 85 19.77 -24.85 37.97
CA MET A 85 18.33 -25.03 37.77
C MET A 85 17.94 -26.51 37.67
N PHE A 86 18.63 -27.30 36.86
CA PHE A 86 18.47 -28.77 36.74
C PHE A 86 19.61 -29.58 37.36
N GLY A 87 20.40 -28.95 38.23
CA GLY A 87 21.52 -29.66 38.86
C GLY A 87 21.08 -30.95 39.53
N ASN A 88 21.82 -32.03 39.34
CA ASN A 88 21.54 -33.39 39.87
C ASN A 88 20.18 -34.01 39.47
N CYS A 89 19.56 -33.56 38.36
CA CYS A 89 18.39 -34.22 37.73
C CYS A 89 18.88 -35.41 36.87
N LYS A 90 19.24 -36.51 37.52
CA LYS A 90 20.01 -37.62 36.91
C LYS A 90 19.26 -38.45 35.88
N MET A 91 17.94 -38.38 35.83
CA MET A 91 17.11 -39.18 34.91
C MET A 91 16.57 -38.41 33.74
N LEU A 92 16.81 -37.09 33.63
CA LEU A 92 16.44 -36.29 32.46
C LEU A 92 17.41 -36.57 31.32
N THR A 93 16.84 -36.79 30.11
CA THR A 93 17.60 -37.18 28.93
C THR A 93 17.44 -36.25 27.74
N LYS A 94 16.38 -35.41 27.68
CA LYS A 94 16.14 -34.50 26.55
C LYS A 94 15.58 -33.17 27.04
N ILE A 95 16.31 -32.10 26.85
CA ILE A 95 15.87 -30.72 27.19
C ILE A 95 16.13 -29.82 26.03
N GLN A 96 15.13 -28.98 25.68
CA GLN A 96 15.25 -27.94 24.66
C GLN A 96 15.33 -26.58 25.32
N VAL A 97 16.36 -25.85 24.98
CA VAL A 97 16.56 -24.43 25.35
C VAL A 97 15.90 -23.53 24.30
N PRO A 98 15.04 -22.56 24.69
CA PRO A 98 14.37 -21.72 23.77
C PRO A 98 15.32 -20.74 23.04
N LYS A 99 14.95 -20.30 21.83
CA LYS A 99 15.74 -19.30 21.08
C LYS A 99 15.77 -17.92 21.74
N THR A 100 14.82 -17.62 22.63
CA THR A 100 14.75 -16.35 23.39
C THR A 100 15.76 -16.24 24.53
N ILE A 101 16.50 -17.31 24.84
CA ILE A 101 17.50 -17.30 25.90
C ILE A 101 18.61 -16.29 25.63
N LYS A 102 19.02 -15.55 26.66
CA LYS A 102 20.11 -14.57 26.62
C LYS A 102 21.24 -14.95 27.54
N THR A 103 20.91 -15.62 28.64
CA THR A 103 21.87 -15.98 29.66
C THR A 103 21.66 -17.41 30.15
N ILE A 104 22.71 -18.22 30.15
CA ILE A 104 22.73 -19.54 30.79
C ILE A 104 23.83 -19.50 31.86
N ASN A 105 23.42 -19.55 33.12
CA ASN A 105 24.33 -19.46 34.23
C ASN A 105 25.12 -20.75 34.42
N THR A 106 26.23 -20.65 35.18
CA THR A 106 27.11 -21.82 35.45
C THR A 106 26.38 -22.93 36.20
N GLY A 107 26.68 -24.16 35.80
CA GLY A 107 26.17 -25.36 36.50
C GLY A 107 24.68 -25.64 36.33
N VAL A 108 23.98 -25.01 35.36
CA VAL A 108 22.55 -25.29 35.11
C VAL A 108 22.27 -26.78 35.00
N PHE A 109 23.15 -27.54 34.36
CA PHE A 109 23.05 -28.99 34.12
C PHE A 109 24.11 -29.78 34.86
N ILE A 110 24.67 -29.25 35.95
CA ILE A 110 25.70 -29.96 36.71
C ILE A 110 25.16 -31.25 37.36
N GLY A 111 25.84 -32.37 37.17
CA GLY A 111 25.44 -33.66 37.74
C GLY A 111 24.14 -34.24 37.16
N THR A 112 23.72 -33.79 35.98
CA THR A 112 22.64 -34.41 35.19
C THR A 112 23.11 -35.72 34.56
N ASN A 113 22.24 -36.39 33.81
CA ASN A 113 22.56 -37.61 33.07
C ASN A 113 23.67 -37.33 32.04
N SER A 114 24.67 -38.22 31.98
CA SER A 114 25.71 -38.12 30.94
C SER A 114 25.20 -38.43 29.52
N ALA A 115 23.99 -38.99 29.41
CA ALA A 115 23.27 -39.18 28.14
C ALA A 115 22.18 -38.11 27.92
N LEU A 116 22.34 -36.91 28.51
CA LEU A 116 21.44 -35.79 28.26
C LEU A 116 21.69 -35.20 26.88
N ASP A 117 20.66 -35.21 26.02
CA ASP A 117 20.63 -34.48 24.78
C ASP A 117 20.11 -33.05 25.06
N LEU A 118 20.93 -32.05 24.85
CA LEU A 118 20.57 -30.64 24.98
C LEU A 118 20.33 -30.04 23.60
N TYR A 119 19.09 -29.72 23.31
CA TYR A 119 18.68 -29.13 22.05
C TYR A 119 18.76 -27.60 22.10
N VAL A 120 19.53 -26.99 21.21
CA VAL A 120 19.72 -25.55 21.09
C VAL A 120 19.49 -25.10 19.64
N TYR A 121 19.02 -23.88 19.44
CA TYR A 121 18.80 -23.37 18.10
C TYR A 121 20.03 -22.67 17.53
N ALA A 122 20.48 -23.06 16.34
CA ALA A 122 21.53 -22.36 15.60
C ALA A 122 21.22 -20.87 15.50
N GLY A 123 22.22 -20.00 15.65
CA GLY A 123 22.04 -18.55 15.67
C GLY A 123 21.52 -17.96 16.99
N SER A 124 21.25 -18.78 18.01
CA SER A 124 20.81 -18.32 19.33
C SER A 124 21.99 -18.12 20.30
N ASP A 125 21.76 -17.32 21.36
CA ASP A 125 22.74 -17.20 22.46
C ASP A 125 22.96 -18.54 23.15
N GLY A 126 21.95 -19.41 23.18
CA GLY A 126 22.07 -20.80 23.66
C GLY A 126 23.07 -21.65 22.86
N ALA A 127 23.04 -21.50 21.52
CA ALA A 127 24.03 -22.18 20.68
C ALA A 127 25.43 -21.60 20.86
N ALA A 128 25.56 -20.28 20.98
CA ALA A 128 26.84 -19.63 21.28
C ALA A 128 27.40 -20.09 22.63
N TRP A 129 26.56 -20.17 23.66
CA TRP A 129 26.94 -20.71 24.96
C TRP A 129 27.41 -22.17 24.85
N ALA A 130 26.66 -23.03 24.14
CA ALA A 130 26.99 -24.44 23.99
C ALA A 130 28.33 -24.66 23.27
N ARG A 131 28.69 -23.85 22.29
CA ARG A 131 30.00 -23.89 21.60
C ARG A 131 31.15 -23.46 22.50
N ASN A 132 30.90 -22.50 23.38
CA ASN A 132 31.93 -21.98 24.29
C ASN A 132 32.23 -22.92 25.48
N LEU A 133 31.44 -23.99 25.66
CA LEU A 133 31.78 -25.01 26.63
C LEU A 133 33.02 -25.77 26.18
N SER A 134 34.02 -25.88 27.05
CA SER A 134 35.15 -26.80 26.80
C SER A 134 34.65 -28.26 26.80
N THR A 135 35.35 -29.13 26.06
CA THR A 135 35.02 -30.56 26.00
C THR A 135 35.05 -31.21 27.39
N GLU A 136 35.89 -30.73 28.27
CA GLU A 136 35.98 -31.21 29.68
C GLU A 136 34.76 -30.76 30.52
N GLN A 137 34.09 -29.68 30.17
CA GLN A 137 32.89 -29.18 30.84
C GLN A 137 31.59 -29.74 30.23
N LYS A 138 31.66 -30.33 29.03
CA LYS A 138 30.52 -31.00 28.41
C LYS A 138 30.25 -32.32 29.11
N THR A 139 29.18 -32.37 29.90
CA THR A 139 28.64 -33.58 30.50
C THR A 139 27.43 -34.14 29.80
N PHE A 140 27.10 -33.60 28.59
CA PHE A 140 25.92 -33.90 27.81
C PHE A 140 26.20 -33.65 26.30
N ASP A 141 25.41 -34.27 25.44
CA ASP A 141 25.48 -34.03 24.01
C ASP A 141 24.68 -32.78 23.62
N VAL A 142 25.20 -31.99 22.67
CA VAL A 142 24.54 -30.80 22.17
C VAL A 142 24.05 -31.07 20.75
N ILE A 143 22.74 -30.91 20.55
CA ILE A 143 22.06 -31.06 19.26
C ILE A 143 21.60 -29.69 18.77
N TYR A 144 22.09 -29.28 17.61
CA TYR A 144 21.74 -27.97 17.01
C TYR A 144 20.52 -28.11 16.12
N LEU A 145 19.47 -27.37 16.44
CA LEU A 145 18.27 -27.25 15.64
C LEU A 145 18.41 -26.08 14.67
N ASN A 146 17.90 -26.23 13.46
CA ASN A 146 17.79 -25.11 12.53
C ASN A 146 16.77 -24.09 13.06
N ALA A 147 17.11 -22.79 12.98
CA ALA A 147 16.27 -21.73 13.49
C ALA A 147 15.78 -20.82 12.37
N LEU A 148 14.45 -20.68 12.23
CA LEU A 148 13.87 -19.65 11.38
C LEU A 148 14.18 -18.28 11.99
N ALA A 149 14.92 -17.45 11.26
CA ALA A 149 15.42 -16.15 11.71
C ALA A 149 14.56 -14.98 11.23
N SER A 150 14.15 -14.98 9.97
CA SER A 150 13.32 -13.92 9.41
C SER A 150 12.51 -14.40 8.19
N ILE A 151 11.43 -13.68 7.91
CA ILE A 151 10.61 -13.83 6.71
C ILE A 151 10.70 -12.51 5.95
N LYS A 152 11.15 -12.56 4.70
CA LYS A 152 11.22 -11.41 3.79
C LYS A 152 10.27 -11.63 2.65
N LEU A 153 9.35 -10.70 2.43
CA LEU A 153 8.47 -10.72 1.26
C LEU A 153 9.16 -10.08 0.06
N SER A 154 8.83 -10.53 -1.14
CA SER A 154 9.36 -9.97 -2.41
C SER A 154 9.00 -8.51 -2.57
N ASN A 155 7.88 -8.07 -1.98
CA ASN A 155 7.50 -6.67 -1.87
C ASN A 155 6.82 -6.41 -0.51
N ASN A 156 7.02 -5.22 0.05
CA ASN A 156 6.42 -4.80 1.33
C ASN A 156 5.22 -3.85 1.15
N ALA A 157 4.99 -3.36 -0.05
CA ALA A 157 3.84 -2.52 -0.38
C ALA A 157 3.46 -2.63 -1.85
N TYR A 158 2.15 -2.62 -2.13
CA TYR A 158 1.58 -2.49 -3.47
C TYR A 158 0.53 -1.38 -3.51
N THR A 159 0.50 -0.64 -4.63
CA THR A 159 -0.60 0.26 -4.99
C THR A 159 -1.24 -0.28 -6.27
N MET A 160 -2.46 -0.83 -6.16
CA MET A 160 -3.08 -1.63 -7.21
C MET A 160 -4.45 -1.08 -7.58
N ARG A 161 -4.78 -1.11 -8.88
CA ARG A 161 -6.15 -0.86 -9.33
C ARG A 161 -7.03 -2.08 -9.07
N VAL A 162 -8.31 -1.88 -8.76
CA VAL A 162 -9.30 -2.97 -8.67
C VAL A 162 -9.25 -3.84 -9.92
N GLY A 163 -9.15 -5.15 -9.73
CA GLY A 163 -9.02 -6.16 -10.78
C GLY A 163 -7.59 -6.49 -11.22
N SER A 164 -6.57 -5.78 -10.71
CA SER A 164 -5.15 -6.11 -10.95
C SER A 164 -4.68 -7.26 -10.07
N GLU A 165 -3.64 -7.95 -10.53
CA GLU A 165 -2.93 -9.00 -9.78
C GLU A 165 -1.43 -8.73 -9.73
N ARG A 166 -0.78 -9.14 -8.63
CA ARG A 166 0.67 -9.03 -8.41
C ARG A 166 1.21 -10.31 -7.79
N ASP A 167 2.40 -10.70 -8.19
CA ASP A 167 3.10 -11.82 -7.56
C ASP A 167 3.68 -11.38 -6.21
N LEU A 168 3.44 -12.15 -5.17
CA LEU A 168 3.99 -11.95 -3.83
C LEU A 168 4.52 -13.28 -3.32
N SER A 169 5.82 -13.33 -3.06
CA SER A 169 6.51 -14.50 -2.54
C SER A 169 7.23 -14.19 -1.25
N ALA A 170 7.54 -15.23 -0.48
CA ALA A 170 8.34 -15.14 0.72
C ALA A 170 9.67 -15.86 0.55
N THR A 171 10.72 -15.25 1.10
CA THR A 171 12.02 -15.87 1.32
C THR A 171 12.23 -15.99 2.82
N ILE A 172 12.56 -17.18 3.29
CA ILE A 172 12.76 -17.48 4.70
C ILE A 172 14.25 -17.63 4.94
N LYS A 173 14.78 -16.86 5.90
CA LYS A 173 16.15 -16.99 6.38
C LYS A 173 16.17 -17.92 7.58
N TYR A 174 17.03 -18.91 7.51
CA TYR A 174 17.36 -19.84 8.58
C TYR A 174 18.81 -19.68 9.02
N TYR A 175 19.08 -20.16 10.23
CA TYR A 175 20.43 -20.52 10.64
C TYR A 175 20.52 -22.05 10.79
N LYS A 176 21.65 -22.62 10.37
CA LYS A 176 22.07 -23.98 10.65
C LYS A 176 23.45 -23.96 11.29
N GLU A 177 23.77 -24.96 12.08
CA GLU A 177 25.11 -25.12 12.61
C GLU A 177 25.97 -25.93 11.62
N GLU A 178 27.15 -25.43 11.31
CA GLU A 178 28.16 -26.12 10.48
C GLU A 178 29.55 -25.91 11.11
N ASN A 179 30.19 -26.98 11.50
CA ASN A 179 31.57 -26.96 12.05
C ASN A 179 31.80 -25.95 13.21
N GLY A 180 30.85 -25.84 14.09
CA GLY A 180 30.92 -24.94 15.27
C GLY A 180 30.50 -23.49 14.95
N VAL A 181 29.95 -23.20 13.77
CA VAL A 181 29.54 -21.86 13.36
C VAL A 181 28.09 -21.86 12.91
N ASP A 182 27.35 -20.81 13.26
CA ASP A 182 26.00 -20.59 12.76
C ASP A 182 26.05 -19.98 11.36
N VAL A 183 25.66 -20.75 10.36
CA VAL A 183 25.65 -20.35 8.95
C VAL A 183 24.25 -19.95 8.53
N PRO A 184 24.05 -18.70 8.08
CA PRO A 184 22.75 -18.29 7.53
C PRO A 184 22.56 -18.85 6.13
N TYR A 185 21.33 -19.26 5.82
CA TYR A 185 20.92 -19.61 4.46
C TYR A 185 19.49 -19.13 4.21
N GLU A 186 19.17 -18.87 2.94
CA GLU A 186 17.86 -18.38 2.52
C GLU A 186 17.20 -19.41 1.61
N VAL A 187 15.91 -19.62 1.81
CA VAL A 187 15.10 -20.58 1.05
C VAL A 187 13.81 -19.92 0.63
N ALA A 188 13.39 -20.12 -0.63
CA ALA A 188 12.04 -19.74 -1.04
C ALA A 188 11.01 -20.54 -0.26
N GLU A 189 9.86 -19.94 0.06
CA GLU A 189 8.80 -20.58 0.88
C GLU A 189 8.41 -21.98 0.37
N LYS A 190 8.30 -22.13 -0.96
CA LYS A 190 7.95 -23.43 -1.59
C LYS A 190 8.92 -24.57 -1.28
N ASP A 191 10.19 -24.23 -0.99
CA ASP A 191 11.28 -25.17 -0.73
C ASP A 191 11.65 -25.23 0.77
N ALA A 192 10.96 -24.42 1.60
CA ALA A 192 11.23 -24.33 3.03
C ALA A 192 10.58 -25.50 3.82
N PRO A 193 11.24 -25.95 4.90
CA PRO A 193 10.67 -26.98 5.78
C PRO A 193 9.42 -26.47 6.54
N ASP A 194 9.39 -25.20 6.87
CA ASP A 194 8.28 -24.56 7.57
C ASP A 194 7.25 -24.02 6.61
N LYS A 195 5.96 -24.28 6.86
CA LYS A 195 4.85 -23.68 6.12
C LYS A 195 4.42 -22.39 6.81
N LEU A 196 4.36 -21.31 6.05
CA LEU A 196 3.87 -20.03 6.55
C LEU A 196 2.33 -20.02 6.59
N THR A 197 1.79 -19.28 7.55
CA THR A 197 0.37 -18.95 7.60
C THR A 197 0.18 -17.54 7.01
N TRP A 198 -0.62 -17.44 5.96
CA TRP A 198 -0.94 -16.18 5.31
C TRP A 198 -2.30 -15.66 5.78
N THR A 199 -2.36 -14.39 6.19
CA THR A 199 -3.58 -13.74 6.63
C THR A 199 -3.71 -12.35 6.03
N MET A 200 -4.95 -11.87 5.86
CA MET A 200 -5.29 -10.54 5.40
C MET A 200 -5.97 -9.78 6.54
N ASN A 201 -5.37 -8.67 7.02
CA ASN A 201 -5.83 -7.94 8.22
C ASN A 201 -6.11 -8.88 9.41
N ASN A 202 -5.24 -9.89 9.62
CA ASN A 202 -5.36 -10.96 10.61
C ASN A 202 -6.61 -11.88 10.45
N LYS A 203 -7.12 -12.03 9.22
CA LYS A 203 -8.19 -12.96 8.82
C LYS A 203 -7.69 -13.87 7.69
N ASP A 204 -8.36 -14.98 7.48
CA ASP A 204 -8.00 -15.91 6.39
C ASP A 204 -8.38 -15.37 5.01
N THR A 205 -9.34 -14.44 4.94
CA THR A 205 -9.82 -13.83 3.70
C THR A 205 -9.78 -12.31 3.79
N GLY A 206 -9.32 -11.65 2.71
CA GLY A 206 -9.26 -10.20 2.61
C GLY A 206 -10.59 -9.59 2.15
N THR A 207 -10.77 -8.32 2.49
CA THR A 207 -11.91 -7.50 2.05
C THR A 207 -11.57 -6.65 0.84
N TYR A 208 -10.37 -6.09 0.82
CA TYR A 208 -9.90 -5.16 -0.21
C TYR A 208 -8.92 -5.81 -1.18
N ALA A 209 -8.14 -6.76 -0.70
CA ALA A 209 -7.27 -7.61 -1.49
C ALA A 209 -7.29 -9.04 -0.93
N SER A 210 -7.01 -10.04 -1.77
CA SER A 210 -6.80 -11.43 -1.36
C SER A 210 -5.40 -11.89 -1.73
N TYR A 211 -4.97 -12.97 -1.08
CA TYR A 211 -3.74 -13.67 -1.41
C TYR A 211 -4.02 -15.16 -1.57
N ALA A 212 -3.64 -15.70 -2.70
CA ALA A 212 -3.72 -17.14 -3.00
C ALA A 212 -2.64 -17.52 -4.01
N ASP A 213 -2.03 -18.67 -3.82
CA ASP A 213 -1.07 -19.28 -4.77
C ASP A 213 0.04 -18.33 -5.24
N GLY A 214 0.57 -17.52 -4.31
CA GLY A 214 1.64 -16.58 -4.63
C GLY A 214 1.18 -15.28 -5.29
N LYS A 215 -0.13 -15.04 -5.39
CA LYS A 215 -0.71 -13.86 -6.03
C LYS A 215 -1.55 -13.02 -5.07
N VAL A 216 -1.37 -11.71 -5.16
CA VAL A 216 -2.24 -10.69 -4.56
C VAL A 216 -3.23 -10.23 -5.61
N SER A 217 -4.52 -10.32 -5.34
CA SER A 217 -5.60 -9.84 -6.22
C SER A 217 -6.31 -8.65 -5.56
N ALA A 218 -6.42 -7.53 -6.27
CA ALA A 218 -7.11 -6.33 -5.80
C ALA A 218 -8.62 -6.44 -6.03
N ILE A 219 -9.41 -6.49 -4.95
CA ILE A 219 -10.86 -6.78 -4.98
C ILE A 219 -11.69 -5.50 -4.98
N LYS A 220 -11.40 -4.59 -4.05
CA LYS A 220 -12.21 -3.40 -3.77
C LYS A 220 -11.34 -2.28 -3.23
N GLN A 221 -11.69 -1.04 -3.52
CA GLN A 221 -11.00 0.14 -2.99
C GLN A 221 -10.89 0.10 -1.46
N GLY A 222 -9.67 0.29 -0.97
CA GLY A 222 -9.33 0.27 0.45
C GLY A 222 -7.89 -0.13 0.70
N THR A 223 -7.59 -0.50 1.93
CA THR A 223 -6.24 -0.95 2.32
C THR A 223 -6.33 -2.30 3.01
N GLU A 224 -5.48 -3.22 2.59
CA GLU A 224 -5.30 -4.56 3.16
C GLU A 224 -3.85 -4.72 3.63
N THR A 225 -3.64 -5.51 4.68
CA THR A 225 -2.29 -5.94 5.09
C THR A 225 -2.22 -7.45 4.95
N ILE A 226 -1.39 -7.92 4.03
CA ILE A 226 -1.09 -9.33 3.86
C ILE A 226 0.09 -9.66 4.77
N LYS A 227 -0.06 -10.68 5.59
CA LYS A 227 0.92 -11.10 6.58
C LYS A 227 1.24 -12.58 6.42
N ALA A 228 2.51 -12.89 6.23
CA ALA A 228 3.07 -14.23 6.32
C ALA A 228 3.64 -14.45 7.71
N THR A 229 3.23 -15.51 8.41
CA THR A 229 3.60 -15.76 9.79
C THR A 229 4.22 -17.15 9.91
N SER A 230 5.31 -17.26 10.68
CA SER A 230 5.96 -18.55 11.01
C SER A 230 5.03 -19.47 11.79
N PRO A 231 5.26 -20.81 11.80
CA PRO A 231 4.44 -21.77 12.54
C PRO A 231 4.34 -21.48 14.04
N ASP A 232 5.39 -20.90 14.64
CA ASP A 232 5.42 -20.51 16.05
C ASP A 232 4.74 -19.15 16.33
N GLY A 233 4.26 -18.47 15.31
CA GLY A 233 3.57 -17.18 15.41
C GLY A 233 4.45 -15.97 15.71
N LYS A 234 5.78 -16.14 15.85
CA LYS A 234 6.69 -15.11 16.38
C LYS A 234 7.38 -14.28 15.32
N THR A 235 7.61 -14.86 14.16
CA THR A 235 8.26 -14.18 13.03
C THR A 235 7.26 -13.96 11.91
N ASN A 236 7.27 -12.76 11.33
CA ASN A 236 6.37 -12.45 10.23
C ASN A 236 6.99 -11.50 9.21
N GLY A 237 6.46 -11.54 7.99
CA GLY A 237 6.65 -10.56 6.94
C GLY A 237 5.31 -9.92 6.59
N MET A 238 5.30 -8.65 6.20
CA MET A 238 4.08 -7.93 5.87
C MET A 238 4.19 -7.19 4.55
N CYS A 239 3.08 -7.20 3.78
CA CYS A 239 2.89 -6.39 2.59
C CYS A 239 1.61 -5.56 2.74
N LYS A 240 1.73 -4.23 2.62
CA LYS A 240 0.58 -3.33 2.63
C LYS A 240 0.06 -3.15 1.21
N VAL A 241 -1.20 -3.47 0.97
CA VAL A 241 -1.85 -3.33 -0.34
C VAL A 241 -2.85 -2.17 -0.27
N THR A 242 -2.62 -1.14 -1.08
CA THR A 242 -3.55 -0.02 -1.27
C THR A 242 -4.27 -0.21 -2.59
N VAL A 243 -5.57 -0.40 -2.55
CA VAL A 243 -6.40 -0.63 -3.73
C VAL A 243 -7.19 0.63 -4.08
N PHE A 244 -7.17 1.02 -5.33
CA PHE A 244 -7.88 2.19 -5.86
C PHE A 244 -8.74 1.83 -7.10
N ASN A 245 -9.71 2.70 -7.44
CA ASN A 245 -10.64 2.43 -8.56
C ASN A 245 -10.17 3.03 -9.87
N LYS A 246 -9.48 4.19 -9.83
CA LYS A 246 -9.13 4.97 -11.01
C LYS A 246 -7.71 5.50 -10.93
N TYR A 247 -6.99 5.49 -12.05
CA TYR A 247 -5.69 6.16 -12.18
C TYR A 247 -5.86 7.69 -12.15
N VAL A 248 -6.87 8.24 -12.87
CA VAL A 248 -7.14 9.67 -12.87
C VAL A 248 -8.10 10.03 -11.75
N THR A 249 -7.59 10.63 -10.69
CA THR A 249 -8.35 10.97 -9.48
C THR A 249 -9.02 12.34 -9.57
N GLN A 250 -8.38 13.28 -10.27
CA GLN A 250 -8.86 14.66 -10.42
C GLN A 250 -8.30 15.28 -11.69
N MET A 251 -9.08 16.19 -12.29
CA MET A 251 -8.61 17.09 -13.34
C MET A 251 -9.07 18.52 -13.04
N SER A 252 -8.19 19.48 -13.23
CA SER A 252 -8.43 20.90 -12.93
C SER A 252 -7.55 21.81 -13.79
N SER A 253 -7.82 23.10 -13.74
CA SER A 253 -6.97 24.15 -14.29
C SER A 253 -7.03 25.37 -13.37
N SER A 254 -5.90 26.00 -13.13
CA SER A 254 -5.80 27.26 -12.40
C SER A 254 -6.17 28.49 -13.24
N ASP A 255 -6.31 28.31 -14.58
CA ASP A 255 -6.70 29.39 -15.49
C ASP A 255 -8.11 29.89 -15.19
N PRO A 256 -8.46 31.15 -15.54
CA PRO A 256 -9.77 31.71 -15.29
C PRO A 256 -10.92 30.84 -15.82
N ALA A 257 -12.03 30.78 -15.11
CA ALA A 257 -13.22 30.00 -15.51
C ALA A 257 -13.84 30.55 -16.79
N THR A 258 -13.67 31.85 -17.02
CA THR A 258 -14.15 32.56 -18.23
C THR A 258 -13.02 33.42 -18.79
N THR A 259 -12.77 33.26 -20.07
CA THR A 259 -11.78 34.06 -20.82
C THR A 259 -12.47 34.82 -21.95
N LYS A 260 -12.06 36.06 -22.18
CA LYS A 260 -12.55 36.90 -23.29
C LYS A 260 -11.45 37.03 -24.33
N LEU A 261 -11.78 36.78 -25.61
CA LEU A 261 -10.84 36.85 -26.73
C LEU A 261 -11.41 37.75 -27.84
N ASN A 262 -10.54 38.53 -28.49
CA ASN A 262 -10.90 39.41 -29.60
C ASN A 262 -10.55 38.74 -30.94
N ALA A 263 -11.54 38.32 -31.71
CA ALA A 263 -11.32 37.67 -32.99
C ALA A 263 -10.85 38.65 -34.13
N SER A 264 -10.88 39.97 -33.91
CA SER A 264 -10.34 40.94 -34.87
C SER A 264 -8.87 41.28 -34.60
N LYS A 265 -8.27 40.78 -33.56
CA LYS A 265 -6.87 41.05 -33.17
C LYS A 265 -5.99 39.91 -33.67
N ASP A 266 -5.05 40.26 -34.55
CA ASP A 266 -4.10 39.28 -35.07
C ASP A 266 -3.22 38.67 -33.94
N GLY A 267 -3.02 37.35 -34.00
CA GLY A 267 -2.27 36.60 -33.02
C GLY A 267 -2.93 36.45 -31.64
N GLU A 268 -4.22 36.87 -31.49
CA GLU A 268 -4.93 36.68 -30.20
C GLU A 268 -5.18 35.20 -29.94
N GLN A 269 -4.72 34.74 -28.80
CA GLN A 269 -4.94 33.35 -28.32
C GLN A 269 -4.84 33.30 -26.81
N THR A 270 -5.29 32.22 -26.22
CA THR A 270 -5.06 31.89 -24.80
C THR A 270 -4.64 30.46 -24.69
N THR A 271 -3.82 30.15 -23.67
CA THR A 271 -3.44 28.77 -23.32
C THR A 271 -4.15 28.39 -22.05
N ILE A 272 -4.81 27.27 -22.07
CA ILE A 272 -5.41 26.64 -20.88
C ILE A 272 -4.57 25.41 -20.53
N THR A 273 -4.03 25.39 -19.31
CA THR A 273 -3.26 24.26 -18.83
C THR A 273 -4.13 23.37 -17.93
N ALA A 274 -4.41 22.17 -18.39
CA ALA A 274 -5.06 21.13 -17.61
C ALA A 274 -4.02 20.41 -16.75
N THR A 275 -4.34 20.24 -15.48
CA THR A 275 -3.59 19.42 -14.53
C THR A 275 -4.39 18.17 -14.21
N ILE A 276 -3.78 17.01 -14.40
CA ILE A 276 -4.35 15.68 -14.19
C ILE A 276 -3.63 15.06 -12.98
N LYS A 277 -4.36 14.73 -11.91
CA LYS A 277 -3.80 14.01 -10.75
C LYS A 277 -3.96 12.52 -10.95
N LEU A 278 -2.88 11.78 -10.69
CA LEU A 278 -2.74 10.35 -10.91
C LEU A 278 -2.52 9.61 -9.58
N GLN A 279 -2.93 8.36 -9.52
CA GLN A 279 -2.72 7.46 -8.39
C GLN A 279 -2.27 6.09 -8.89
N GLY A 280 -1.19 5.53 -8.32
CA GLY A 280 -0.68 4.21 -8.65
C GLY A 280 -0.22 4.03 -10.10
N PHE A 281 -0.09 5.12 -10.85
CA PHE A 281 0.20 5.09 -12.29
C PHE A 281 1.62 4.61 -12.56
N LYS A 282 2.61 5.08 -11.78
CA LYS A 282 4.01 4.65 -11.90
C LYS A 282 4.16 3.14 -11.74
N GLU A 283 3.58 2.61 -10.66
CA GLU A 283 3.64 1.18 -10.36
C GLU A 283 2.94 0.35 -11.45
N ALA A 284 1.80 0.82 -11.96
CA ALA A 284 1.10 0.17 -13.06
C ALA A 284 1.88 0.16 -14.39
N LEU A 285 2.66 1.22 -14.68
CA LEU A 285 3.60 1.25 -15.81
C LEU A 285 4.70 0.20 -15.65
N GLU A 286 5.30 0.09 -14.45
CA GLU A 286 6.36 -0.87 -14.14
C GLU A 286 5.87 -2.32 -14.31
N TYR A 287 4.61 -2.60 -14.03
CA TYR A 287 3.99 -3.92 -14.22
C TYR A 287 3.34 -4.11 -15.60
N GLY A 288 3.41 -3.10 -16.48
CA GLY A 288 2.87 -3.19 -17.85
C GLY A 288 1.35 -3.21 -17.94
N GLU A 289 0.65 -2.75 -16.89
CA GLU A 289 -0.83 -2.72 -16.85
C GLU A 289 -1.43 -1.55 -17.60
N ILE A 290 -0.66 -0.48 -17.76
CA ILE A 290 -1.03 0.75 -18.45
C ILE A 290 0.20 1.32 -19.16
N LYS A 291 -0.02 2.16 -20.18
CA LYS A 291 1.00 2.95 -20.85
C LYS A 291 0.67 4.44 -20.76
N GLU A 292 1.65 5.29 -20.95
CA GLU A 292 1.42 6.75 -21.01
C GLU A 292 0.40 7.15 -22.08
N GLU A 293 0.45 6.48 -23.23
CA GLU A 293 -0.45 6.73 -24.38
C GLU A 293 -1.91 6.33 -24.12
N ASP A 294 -2.18 5.54 -23.09
CA ASP A 294 -3.54 5.17 -22.67
C ASP A 294 -4.28 6.34 -21.98
N VAL A 295 -3.54 7.35 -21.49
CA VAL A 295 -4.13 8.57 -20.96
C VAL A 295 -4.32 9.56 -22.11
N THR A 296 -5.55 9.88 -22.42
CA THR A 296 -5.88 10.82 -23.49
C THR A 296 -6.66 12.02 -22.96
N LEU A 297 -6.54 13.16 -23.62
CA LEU A 297 -7.32 14.37 -23.35
C LEU A 297 -8.10 14.75 -24.59
N THR A 298 -9.40 14.96 -24.43
CA THR A 298 -10.29 15.55 -25.45
C THR A 298 -10.74 16.92 -24.99
N CYS A 299 -10.86 17.87 -25.97
CA CYS A 299 -11.33 19.22 -25.74
C CYS A 299 -12.47 19.50 -26.72
N THR A 300 -13.72 19.51 -26.21
CA THR A 300 -14.91 19.62 -27.03
C THR A 300 -15.61 20.94 -26.76
N PRO A 301 -15.78 21.82 -27.77
CA PRO A 301 -16.55 23.07 -27.66
C PRO A 301 -18.05 22.78 -27.73
N SER A 302 -18.85 23.47 -26.93
CA SER A 302 -20.33 23.40 -27.00
C SER A 302 -20.92 24.04 -28.24
N VAL A 303 -20.17 24.96 -28.85
CA VAL A 303 -20.53 25.64 -30.15
C VAL A 303 -19.32 25.59 -31.05
N GLU A 304 -19.44 24.88 -32.15
CA GLU A 304 -18.39 24.77 -33.17
C GLU A 304 -18.15 26.06 -33.93
N GLY A 305 -16.91 26.25 -34.42
CA GLY A 305 -16.53 27.37 -35.26
C GLY A 305 -16.35 28.72 -34.55
N VAL A 306 -16.58 28.77 -33.22
CA VAL A 306 -16.30 29.98 -32.41
C VAL A 306 -14.81 30.10 -32.11
N VAL A 307 -14.18 28.97 -31.86
CA VAL A 307 -12.72 28.84 -31.54
C VAL A 307 -12.08 27.70 -32.32
N LYS A 308 -10.79 27.82 -32.59
CA LYS A 308 -9.90 26.72 -32.96
C LYS A 308 -9.20 26.22 -31.68
N ILE A 309 -9.10 24.91 -31.51
CA ILE A 309 -8.51 24.26 -30.36
C ILE A 309 -7.32 23.40 -30.81
N GLU A 310 -6.16 23.62 -30.21
CA GLU A 310 -4.95 22.85 -30.48
C GLU A 310 -4.43 22.30 -29.12
N THR A 311 -4.61 21.00 -28.92
CA THR A 311 -4.18 20.32 -27.69
C THR A 311 -2.75 19.83 -27.85
N GLY A 312 -1.89 20.16 -26.88
CA GLY A 312 -0.52 19.69 -26.79
C GLY A 312 -0.41 18.24 -26.29
N LYS A 313 0.80 17.78 -26.14
CA LYS A 313 1.07 16.46 -25.55
C LYS A 313 0.84 16.47 -24.05
N ILE A 314 0.48 15.31 -23.52
CA ILE A 314 0.45 15.04 -22.07
C ILE A 314 1.89 14.91 -21.59
N VAL A 315 2.24 15.64 -20.54
CA VAL A 315 3.56 15.63 -19.92
C VAL A 315 3.43 15.16 -18.48
N PHE A 316 3.99 14.02 -18.15
CA PHE A 316 4.00 13.45 -16.81
C PHE A 316 5.17 14.03 -15.99
N ASN A 317 4.97 14.18 -14.69
CA ASN A 317 6.07 14.45 -13.77
C ASN A 317 6.87 13.17 -13.48
N GLU A 318 8.08 13.31 -12.91
CA GLU A 318 9.01 12.19 -12.65
C GLU A 318 8.41 11.06 -11.79
N ASP A 319 7.51 11.41 -10.87
CA ASP A 319 6.88 10.46 -9.95
C ASP A 319 5.56 9.88 -10.48
N TYR A 320 5.11 10.31 -11.66
CA TYR A 320 3.81 9.92 -12.23
C TYR A 320 2.61 10.14 -11.31
N THR A 321 2.69 11.15 -10.43
CA THR A 321 1.58 11.56 -9.56
C THR A 321 0.70 12.64 -10.22
N GLN A 322 1.24 13.27 -11.27
CA GLN A 322 0.58 14.34 -11.99
C GLN A 322 1.04 14.37 -13.45
N ALA A 323 0.11 14.76 -14.32
CA ALA A 323 0.43 15.16 -15.70
C ALA A 323 -0.17 16.52 -16.02
N THR A 324 0.39 17.20 -17.02
CA THR A 324 -0.09 18.50 -17.50
C THR A 324 -0.27 18.47 -19.02
N VAL A 325 -1.25 19.23 -19.50
CA VAL A 325 -1.50 19.41 -20.93
C VAL A 325 -1.83 20.88 -21.19
N SER A 326 -1.10 21.50 -22.09
CA SER A 326 -1.38 22.85 -22.55
C SER A 326 -2.24 22.81 -23.82
N THR A 327 -3.36 23.51 -23.81
CA THR A 327 -4.29 23.63 -24.96
C THR A 327 -4.38 25.08 -25.37
N VAL A 328 -4.06 25.35 -26.64
CA VAL A 328 -4.13 26.69 -27.22
C VAL A 328 -5.53 26.89 -27.82
N ILE A 329 -6.16 28.00 -27.46
CA ILE A 329 -7.47 28.40 -27.91
C ILE A 329 -7.33 29.70 -28.75
N THR A 330 -7.65 29.64 -30.01
CA THR A 330 -7.60 30.76 -30.93
C THR A 330 -9.01 31.18 -31.30
N PRO A 331 -9.39 32.46 -31.17
CA PRO A 331 -10.73 32.93 -31.56
C PRO A 331 -10.89 32.93 -33.08
N VAL A 332 -12.06 32.51 -33.58
CA VAL A 332 -12.38 32.46 -35.02
C VAL A 332 -13.56 33.35 -35.34
N LYS A 333 -14.63 33.29 -34.57
CA LYS A 333 -15.89 33.99 -34.82
C LYS A 333 -16.48 34.47 -33.50
N SER A 334 -17.14 35.65 -33.53
CA SER A 334 -17.86 36.14 -32.34
C SER A 334 -18.90 35.13 -31.85
N GLY A 335 -18.94 34.92 -30.53
CA GLY A 335 -19.84 33.98 -29.88
C GLY A 335 -19.31 33.49 -28.54
N ASN A 336 -20.14 32.72 -27.87
CA ASN A 336 -19.76 32.09 -26.58
C ASN A 336 -19.72 30.59 -26.77
N THR A 337 -18.69 29.95 -26.25
CA THR A 337 -18.59 28.50 -26.22
C THR A 337 -18.07 28.03 -24.86
N VAL A 338 -18.52 26.88 -24.42
CA VAL A 338 -17.98 26.18 -23.23
C VAL A 338 -17.16 25.02 -23.74
N ILE A 339 -15.86 25.01 -23.42
CA ILE A 339 -14.97 23.90 -23.76
C ILE A 339 -15.01 22.92 -22.62
N THR A 340 -15.35 21.66 -22.89
CA THR A 340 -15.23 20.54 -21.98
C THR A 340 -13.90 19.87 -22.22
N PHE A 341 -13.06 19.82 -21.19
CA PHE A 341 -11.82 19.05 -21.13
C PHE A 341 -12.14 17.74 -20.45
N ALA A 342 -11.89 16.62 -21.10
CA ALA A 342 -12.16 15.28 -20.56
C ALA A 342 -10.96 14.36 -20.75
N THR A 343 -10.49 13.72 -19.67
CA THR A 343 -9.50 12.65 -19.76
C THR A 343 -10.19 11.32 -19.92
N SER A 344 -9.62 10.45 -20.75
CA SER A 344 -10.04 9.06 -20.89
C SER A 344 -8.86 8.14 -20.60
N VAL A 345 -9.14 7.07 -19.84
CA VAL A 345 -8.25 5.93 -19.58
C VAL A 345 -9.08 4.67 -19.82
N PRO A 346 -8.56 3.64 -20.50
CA PRO A 346 -9.30 2.41 -20.76
C PRO A 346 -9.93 1.81 -19.50
N GLY A 347 -11.24 1.54 -19.56
CA GLY A 347 -12.00 0.96 -18.45
C GLY A 347 -12.30 1.94 -17.30
N GLU A 348 -12.09 3.24 -17.46
CA GLU A 348 -12.46 4.27 -16.48
C GLU A 348 -13.55 5.20 -17.00
N THR A 349 -14.34 5.74 -16.09
CA THR A 349 -15.23 6.86 -16.41
C THR A 349 -14.41 8.14 -16.52
N GLU A 350 -14.72 8.97 -17.54
CA GLU A 350 -14.05 10.24 -17.78
C GLU A 350 -14.02 11.15 -16.55
N THR A 351 -12.91 11.83 -16.37
CA THR A 351 -12.76 12.94 -15.41
C THR A 351 -12.67 14.24 -16.22
N LYS A 352 -13.48 15.25 -15.88
CA LYS A 352 -13.63 16.44 -16.70
C LYS A 352 -13.81 17.74 -15.92
N PHE A 353 -13.47 18.84 -16.58
CA PHE A 353 -13.81 20.19 -16.17
C PHE A 353 -14.18 21.03 -17.40
N THR A 354 -14.71 22.23 -17.19
CA THR A 354 -15.13 23.14 -18.26
C THR A 354 -14.53 24.53 -18.14
N LYS A 355 -14.34 25.22 -19.27
CA LYS A 355 -13.96 26.62 -19.36
C LYS A 355 -14.87 27.33 -20.33
N THR A 356 -15.30 28.55 -19.99
CA THR A 356 -16.10 29.40 -20.87
C THR A 356 -15.22 30.36 -21.66
N ILE A 357 -15.37 30.38 -22.97
CA ILE A 357 -14.67 31.31 -23.87
C ILE A 357 -15.70 32.23 -24.49
N ASN A 358 -15.54 33.52 -24.24
CA ASN A 358 -16.36 34.57 -24.83
C ASN A 358 -15.55 35.27 -25.93
N VAL A 359 -15.90 35.00 -27.17
CA VAL A 359 -15.25 35.64 -28.32
C VAL A 359 -16.04 36.84 -28.73
N TYR A 360 -15.40 37.99 -28.75
CA TYR A 360 -15.98 39.22 -29.27
C TYR A 360 -15.21 39.72 -30.51
N MET A 361 -15.89 40.46 -31.36
CA MET A 361 -15.35 41.04 -32.58
C MET A 361 -15.89 42.48 -32.65
N PRO A 362 -15.11 43.51 -32.26
CA PRO A 362 -15.58 44.89 -32.26
C PRO A 362 -15.87 45.35 -33.68
N LEU A 363 -16.94 46.12 -33.82
CA LEU A 363 -17.27 46.79 -35.07
C LEU A 363 -16.22 47.86 -35.34
N GLN A 364 -15.60 47.83 -36.53
CA GLN A 364 -14.57 48.77 -36.95
C GLN A 364 -15.16 49.89 -37.83
N SER A 365 -16.06 49.53 -38.73
CA SER A 365 -16.74 50.50 -39.60
C SER A 365 -18.12 50.01 -40.03
N ILE A 366 -18.95 50.99 -40.45
CA ILE A 366 -20.25 50.75 -41.08
C ILE A 366 -20.28 51.55 -42.35
N SER A 367 -20.73 50.94 -43.40
CA SER A 367 -20.98 51.64 -44.71
C SER A 367 -22.40 51.41 -45.17
N ILE A 368 -22.90 52.38 -45.89
CA ILE A 368 -24.19 52.34 -46.54
C ILE A 368 -24.00 52.80 -48.01
N PRO A 369 -24.91 52.49 -48.92
CA PRO A 369 -24.88 53.05 -50.32
C PRO A 369 -24.80 54.55 -50.28
N GLU A 370 -23.87 55.14 -51.06
CA GLU A 370 -23.69 56.61 -51.13
C GLU A 370 -24.93 57.33 -51.67
N THR A 371 -25.64 56.71 -52.57
CA THR A 371 -26.87 57.24 -53.19
C THR A 371 -27.95 56.18 -53.27
N ALA A 372 -29.21 56.65 -53.14
CA ALA A 372 -30.38 55.80 -53.36
C ALA A 372 -31.51 56.65 -53.87
N THR A 373 -32.21 56.19 -54.92
CA THR A 373 -33.32 56.89 -55.48
C THR A 373 -34.60 56.19 -55.08
N VAL A 374 -35.58 56.97 -54.55
CA VAL A 374 -36.91 56.49 -54.22
C VAL A 374 -37.99 57.45 -54.78
N LYS A 375 -39.01 56.89 -55.38
CA LYS A 375 -40.14 57.69 -56.03
C LYS A 375 -41.24 57.90 -54.99
N VAL A 376 -41.75 59.16 -54.96
CA VAL A 376 -42.93 59.50 -54.13
C VAL A 376 -44.13 58.65 -54.58
N GLY A 377 -44.76 57.96 -53.61
CA GLY A 377 -45.89 57.05 -53.90
C GLY A 377 -45.51 55.72 -54.57
N GLY A 378 -44.19 55.47 -54.83
CA GLY A 378 -43.68 54.25 -55.41
C GLY A 378 -43.39 53.14 -54.34
N GLU A 379 -42.74 52.08 -54.80
CA GLU A 379 -42.30 51.01 -53.90
C GLU A 379 -41.32 51.52 -52.88
N LYS A 380 -41.42 50.99 -51.68
CA LYS A 380 -40.52 51.31 -50.60
C LYS A 380 -39.13 50.69 -50.82
N LEU A 381 -38.08 51.47 -50.67
CA LEU A 381 -36.70 51.03 -50.76
C LEU A 381 -36.17 50.69 -49.34
N LYS A 382 -35.55 49.57 -49.25
CA LYS A 382 -34.86 49.18 -48.04
C LYS A 382 -33.35 49.36 -48.19
N LEU A 383 -32.76 50.23 -47.37
CA LEU A 383 -31.30 50.33 -47.28
C LEU A 383 -30.71 49.19 -46.41
N THR A 384 -29.57 48.73 -46.87
CA THR A 384 -28.78 47.72 -46.10
C THR A 384 -27.45 48.35 -45.72
N ALA A 385 -27.07 48.22 -44.50
CA ALA A 385 -25.76 48.62 -44.02
C ALA A 385 -24.82 47.43 -44.06
N THR A 386 -23.58 47.64 -44.53
CA THR A 386 -22.48 46.65 -44.43
C THR A 386 -21.66 46.96 -43.22
N LEU A 387 -21.50 45.95 -42.34
CA LEU A 387 -20.71 46.01 -41.13
C LEU A 387 -19.35 45.41 -41.42
N ASN A 388 -18.28 46.04 -40.93
CA ASN A 388 -16.92 45.53 -41.05
C ASN A 388 -16.28 45.43 -39.67
N PRO A 389 -15.82 44.26 -39.24
CA PRO A 389 -15.93 42.96 -39.92
C PRO A 389 -17.39 42.44 -39.94
N GLU A 390 -17.74 41.62 -40.89
CA GLU A 390 -19.10 41.06 -41.08
C GLU A 390 -19.61 40.30 -39.86
N GLY A 391 -18.68 39.67 -39.10
CA GLY A 391 -18.97 38.93 -37.86
C GLY A 391 -18.96 39.79 -36.59
N ALA A 392 -19.00 41.12 -36.66
CA ALA A 392 -18.94 41.99 -35.49
C ALA A 392 -19.99 41.62 -34.43
N THR A 393 -19.60 41.67 -33.13
CA THR A 393 -20.46 41.28 -31.99
C THR A 393 -21.71 42.16 -31.91
N THR A 394 -21.58 43.44 -32.23
CA THR A 394 -22.70 44.39 -32.30
C THR A 394 -23.15 44.52 -33.75
N GLN A 395 -24.31 43.93 -34.07
CA GLN A 395 -24.89 43.96 -35.42
C GLN A 395 -26.18 44.81 -35.52
N LYS A 396 -26.56 45.50 -34.46
CA LYS A 396 -27.76 46.30 -34.41
C LYS A 396 -27.50 47.69 -35.05
N VAL A 397 -28.11 47.92 -36.18
CA VAL A 397 -28.07 49.21 -36.88
C VAL A 397 -29.35 50.00 -36.60
N THR A 398 -29.22 51.31 -36.39
CA THR A 398 -30.34 52.22 -36.20
C THR A 398 -30.25 53.29 -37.26
N TRP A 399 -31.38 53.52 -37.97
CA TRP A 399 -31.49 54.45 -39.11
C TRP A 399 -32.21 55.74 -38.69
N LYS A 400 -31.72 56.83 -39.19
CA LYS A 400 -32.37 58.17 -39.04
C LYS A 400 -32.24 58.98 -40.30
N SER A 401 -33.30 59.64 -40.67
CA SER A 401 -33.28 60.64 -41.74
C SER A 401 -32.86 61.98 -41.16
N SER A 402 -32.02 62.73 -41.95
CA SER A 402 -31.61 64.10 -41.60
C SER A 402 -32.71 65.10 -41.95
N ASP A 403 -33.57 64.79 -42.97
CA ASP A 403 -34.71 65.61 -43.32
C ASP A 403 -35.97 64.74 -43.50
N THR A 404 -36.81 64.70 -42.46
CA THR A 404 -38.07 63.94 -42.47
C THR A 404 -39.18 64.56 -43.26
N SER A 405 -39.00 65.79 -43.83
CA SER A 405 -39.93 66.44 -44.77
C SER A 405 -39.75 65.92 -46.20
N VAL A 406 -38.55 65.43 -46.56
CA VAL A 406 -38.22 64.84 -47.87
C VAL A 406 -38.48 63.35 -47.87
N ALA A 407 -37.90 62.64 -46.86
CA ALA A 407 -38.10 61.22 -46.75
C ALA A 407 -38.00 60.77 -45.26
N THR A 408 -38.78 59.76 -44.87
CA THR A 408 -38.68 59.07 -43.56
C THR A 408 -38.05 57.74 -43.78
N ILE A 409 -37.31 57.29 -42.74
CA ILE A 409 -36.72 55.94 -42.70
C ILE A 409 -37.13 55.20 -41.39
N LYS A 410 -37.54 53.96 -41.56
CA LYS A 410 -37.86 53.12 -40.36
C LYS A 410 -36.62 52.76 -39.64
N SER A 411 -36.50 53.19 -38.36
CA SER A 411 -35.27 53.14 -37.57
C SER A 411 -34.68 51.74 -37.39
N THR A 412 -35.50 50.70 -37.43
CA THR A 412 -35.09 49.31 -37.23
C THR A 412 -34.84 48.50 -38.49
N THR A 413 -35.46 48.91 -39.62
CA THR A 413 -35.43 48.13 -40.89
C THR A 413 -34.74 48.82 -42.06
N GLY A 414 -34.47 50.11 -41.96
CA GLY A 414 -33.89 50.90 -43.08
C GLY A 414 -34.85 51.11 -44.24
N GLU A 415 -36.15 50.92 -44.08
CA GLU A 415 -37.17 51.10 -45.06
C GLU A 415 -37.47 52.60 -45.24
N ILE A 416 -37.28 53.11 -46.43
CA ILE A 416 -37.48 54.54 -46.81
C ILE A 416 -38.88 54.74 -47.39
N THR A 417 -39.49 55.82 -46.93
CA THR A 417 -40.72 56.33 -47.56
C THR A 417 -40.48 57.78 -48.00
N ALA A 418 -40.52 58.04 -49.33
CA ALA A 418 -40.39 59.37 -49.87
C ALA A 418 -41.67 60.18 -49.65
N LYS A 419 -41.52 61.43 -49.33
CA LYS A 419 -42.63 62.39 -49.11
C LYS A 419 -42.67 63.55 -50.11
N LYS A 420 -41.52 63.96 -50.64
CA LYS A 420 -41.36 64.99 -51.69
C LYS A 420 -40.43 64.46 -52.77
#